data_3cc3aeee3ba0d842450321d9dcce3c2e
#
_entry.id   3cc3aeee3ba0d842450321d9dcce3c2e
#
_cell.length_a   1.000
_cell.length_b   1.000
_cell.length_c   1.000
_cell.angle_alpha   90.00
_cell.angle_beta   90.00
_cell.angle_gamma   90.00
#
_symmetry.space_group_name_H-M   'P 1'
#
loop_
_entity.id
_entity.type
_entity.pdbx_description
1 polymer ?
#
loop_
_entity_poly.entity_id
_entity_poly.type
_entity_poly.pdbx_seq_one_letter_code
_entity_poly.pdbx_strand_id
1 'polypeptide(L)'
;MQLSSCLGPIDAKFVKLKESGLSMRDIDPNFDPALHTLTDSSYFEDMSVGQRFVIPSRTLGDANFAAFQLASGDNHPIHYDVEYCRKKGHPQLLAHGFQITIQTAPGAGMLPHVLEESLIGLIEQSSKFLGPVYCGDTVYPALEISELIPGKTTGVIVLSSTVHNQHRQLVMSGEQKMLVRKRPPT
;
A
#
# COMPACT_ATOMS: atom_id res chain seq x y z
N MET A 1 20.26 -17.61 34.41
CA MET A 1 20.48 -16.31 33.76
C MET A 1 19.13 -15.69 33.52
N GLN A 2 18.75 -14.69 34.36
CA GLN A 2 17.42 -14.14 34.45
C GLN A 2 17.11 -13.22 33.26
N LEU A 3 16.05 -13.50 32.52
CA LEU A 3 15.40 -12.57 31.58
C LEU A 3 14.34 -11.78 32.36
N SER A 4 14.77 -10.72 33.00
CA SER A 4 13.88 -9.78 33.70
C SER A 4 14.36 -8.38 33.33
N SER A 5 13.49 -7.62 32.70
CA SER A 5 13.46 -6.16 32.54
C SER A 5 13.38 -5.64 31.08
N CYS A 6 12.28 -5.91 30.40
CA CYS A 6 11.90 -5.13 29.21
C CYS A 6 10.40 -4.79 29.17
N LEU A 7 9.74 -4.72 30.33
CA LEU A 7 8.41 -4.09 30.42
C LEU A 7 8.58 -2.79 31.19
N GLY A 8 8.52 -1.68 30.46
CA GLY A 8 8.42 -0.35 31.07
C GLY A 8 7.19 -0.22 31.97
N PRO A 9 7.08 0.82 32.80
CA PRO A 9 5.99 0.98 33.74
C PRO A 9 4.66 0.94 32.99
N ILE A 10 3.78 0.00 33.39
CA ILE A 10 2.40 -0.12 32.91
C ILE A 10 1.72 1.23 33.14
N ASP A 11 1.27 1.87 32.09
CA ASP A 11 0.65 3.19 32.09
C ASP A 11 -0.49 3.21 33.15
N ALA A 12 -0.46 4.23 34.01
CA ALA A 12 -1.45 4.41 35.08
C ALA A 12 -2.90 4.51 34.54
N LYS A 13 -3.09 4.78 33.25
CA LYS A 13 -4.40 4.69 32.59
C LYS A 13 -4.92 3.25 32.47
N PHE A 14 -4.06 2.24 32.31
CA PHE A 14 -4.46 0.83 32.29
C PHE A 14 -4.89 0.32 33.68
N VAL A 15 -4.31 0.87 34.77
CA VAL A 15 -4.69 0.53 36.13
C VAL A 15 -6.06 1.12 36.49
N LYS A 16 -6.36 2.36 36.06
CA LYS A 16 -7.67 3.01 36.28
C LYS A 16 -8.84 2.30 35.58
N LEU A 17 -8.61 1.65 34.43
CA LEU A 17 -9.65 0.86 33.74
C LEU A 17 -10.08 -0.38 34.57
N LYS A 18 -9.20 -0.95 35.39
CA LYS A 18 -9.54 -2.05 36.28
C LYS A 18 -10.35 -1.59 37.52
N GLU A 19 -10.16 -0.36 37.95
CA GLU A 19 -10.89 0.21 39.09
C GLU A 19 -12.29 0.72 38.71
N SER A 20 -12.54 0.98 37.43
CA SER A 20 -13.85 1.44 36.93
C SER A 20 -14.88 0.33 36.72
N GLY A 21 -14.53 -0.92 36.97
CA GLY A 21 -15.44 -2.07 36.81
C GLY A 21 -15.80 -2.40 35.36
N LEU A 22 -15.19 -1.72 34.37
CA LEU A 22 -15.38 -2.02 32.95
C LEU A 22 -14.69 -3.35 32.62
N SER A 23 -15.48 -4.38 32.43
CA SER A 23 -15.05 -5.64 31.83
C SER A 23 -14.72 -5.40 30.35
N MET A 24 -13.67 -6.04 29.82
CA MET A 24 -13.40 -6.05 28.36
C MET A 24 -14.53 -6.69 27.52
N ARG A 25 -15.65 -7.08 28.16
CA ARG A 25 -16.83 -7.67 27.54
C ARG A 25 -18.07 -6.77 27.62
N ASP A 26 -17.94 -5.58 28.20
CA ASP A 26 -19.07 -4.67 28.33
C ASP A 26 -19.35 -4.06 26.92
N ILE A 27 -20.59 -4.23 26.50
CA ILE A 27 -21.07 -3.64 25.25
C ILE A 27 -21.20 -2.13 25.47
N ASP A 28 -20.53 -1.32 24.66
CA ASP A 28 -20.78 0.13 24.61
C ASP A 28 -22.02 0.39 23.74
N PRO A 29 -23.14 0.79 24.33
CA PRO A 29 -24.37 1.04 23.59
C PRO A 29 -24.28 2.28 22.67
N ASN A 30 -23.25 3.11 22.83
CA ASN A 30 -23.03 4.31 22.01
C ASN A 30 -22.06 4.05 20.85
N PHE A 31 -21.42 2.88 20.80
CA PHE A 31 -20.55 2.51 19.70
C PHE A 31 -21.37 1.99 18.53
N ASP A 32 -21.32 2.71 17.40
CA ASP A 32 -21.88 2.28 16.14
C ASP A 32 -20.77 1.89 15.17
N PRO A 33 -20.59 0.60 14.87
CA PRO A 33 -19.57 0.14 13.94
C PRO A 33 -19.79 0.69 12.51
N ALA A 34 -21.00 1.08 12.13
CA ALA A 34 -21.27 1.69 10.83
C ALA A 34 -20.66 3.09 10.67
N LEU A 35 -20.35 3.76 11.79
CA LEU A 35 -19.68 5.07 11.81
C LEU A 35 -18.15 4.94 11.94
N HIS A 36 -17.62 3.71 12.06
CA HIS A 36 -16.18 3.46 12.21
C HIS A 36 -15.49 3.41 10.85
N THR A 37 -15.48 4.55 10.15
CA THR A 37 -14.89 4.73 8.82
C THR A 37 -13.71 5.70 8.87
N LEU A 38 -12.73 5.53 7.96
CA LEU A 38 -11.57 6.42 7.87
C LEU A 38 -11.91 7.73 7.15
N THR A 39 -12.88 7.70 6.25
CA THR A 39 -13.32 8.85 5.45
C THR A 39 -14.70 8.56 4.86
N ASP A 40 -15.39 9.61 4.41
CA ASP A 40 -16.60 9.45 3.63
C ASP A 40 -16.29 8.77 2.29
N SER A 41 -17.19 7.89 1.86
CA SER A 41 -17.05 7.19 0.59
C SER A 41 -17.43 8.08 -0.59
N SER A 42 -16.64 8.00 -1.63
CA SER A 42 -16.81 8.75 -2.89
C SER A 42 -17.20 7.82 -4.03
N TYR A 43 -17.89 8.37 -5.01
CA TYR A 43 -18.29 7.71 -6.24
C TYR A 43 -17.49 8.24 -7.43
N PHE A 44 -17.71 7.67 -8.61
CA PHE A 44 -17.01 8.08 -9.83
C PHE A 44 -17.12 9.59 -10.09
N GLU A 45 -18.29 10.17 -9.83
CA GLU A 45 -18.57 11.60 -10.06
C GLU A 45 -17.82 12.55 -9.12
N ASP A 46 -17.34 12.05 -7.99
CA ASP A 46 -16.61 12.84 -6.99
C ASP A 46 -15.12 12.90 -7.29
N MET A 47 -14.64 12.11 -8.26
CA MET A 47 -13.22 12.04 -8.62
C MET A 47 -12.85 13.13 -9.62
N SER A 48 -11.60 13.57 -9.57
CA SER A 48 -11.08 14.63 -10.44
C SER A 48 -9.71 14.24 -11.01
N VAL A 49 -9.49 14.54 -12.30
CA VAL A 49 -8.16 14.40 -12.93
C VAL A 49 -7.17 15.29 -12.20
N GLY A 50 -5.96 14.78 -11.96
CA GLY A 50 -4.92 15.41 -11.16
C GLY A 50 -5.00 15.12 -9.66
N GLN A 51 -6.08 14.48 -9.18
CA GLN A 51 -6.17 14.06 -7.78
C GLN A 51 -5.10 13.00 -7.48
N ARG A 52 -4.34 13.24 -6.40
CA ARG A 52 -3.17 12.43 -6.07
C ARG A 52 -3.34 11.68 -4.77
N PHE A 53 -2.92 10.42 -4.75
CA PHE A 53 -2.92 9.53 -3.60
C PHE A 53 -1.48 9.06 -3.34
N VAL A 54 -0.93 9.50 -2.22
CA VAL A 54 0.41 9.10 -1.78
C VAL A 54 0.30 7.78 -1.03
N ILE A 55 1.17 6.85 -1.36
CA ILE A 55 1.33 5.59 -0.63
C ILE A 55 2.53 5.75 0.32
N PRO A 56 2.43 5.32 1.58
CA PRO A 56 3.53 5.43 2.53
C PRO A 56 4.83 4.83 1.98
N SER A 57 5.92 5.58 2.13
CA SER A 57 7.25 5.10 1.75
C SER A 57 7.67 3.90 2.59
N ARG A 58 8.51 3.05 2.03
CA ARG A 58 9.11 1.93 2.76
C ARG A 58 10.49 1.58 2.24
N THR A 59 11.35 1.14 3.15
CA THR A 59 12.64 0.55 2.81
C THR A 59 12.43 -0.93 2.51
N LEU A 60 12.91 -1.39 1.35
CA LEU A 60 12.83 -2.78 0.92
C LEU A 60 14.03 -3.55 1.47
N GLY A 61 13.89 -4.13 2.64
CA GLY A 61 14.92 -4.93 3.29
C GLY A 61 14.79 -6.43 2.97
N ASP A 62 15.68 -7.24 3.57
CA ASP A 62 15.76 -8.69 3.36
C ASP A 62 14.42 -9.41 3.58
N ALA A 63 13.64 -8.99 4.57
CA ALA A 63 12.33 -9.58 4.85
C ALA A 63 11.35 -9.37 3.67
N ASN A 64 11.40 -8.20 3.00
CA ASN A 64 10.57 -7.93 1.82
C ASN A 64 10.98 -8.81 0.63
N PHE A 65 12.27 -9.02 0.43
CA PHE A 65 12.80 -9.89 -0.61
C PHE A 65 12.41 -11.35 -0.35
N ALA A 66 12.60 -11.85 0.86
CA ALA A 66 12.22 -13.22 1.23
C ALA A 66 10.70 -13.47 1.09
N ALA A 67 9.87 -12.52 1.55
CA ALA A 67 8.42 -12.62 1.41
C ALA A 67 7.98 -12.64 -0.07
N PHE A 68 8.61 -11.80 -0.90
CA PHE A 68 8.30 -11.79 -2.34
C PHE A 68 8.74 -13.08 -3.03
N GLN A 69 9.89 -13.64 -2.67
CA GLN A 69 10.35 -14.95 -3.18
C GLN A 69 9.33 -16.06 -2.89
N LEU A 70 8.87 -16.14 -1.64
CA LEU A 70 7.87 -17.12 -1.23
C LEU A 70 6.56 -16.98 -2.00
N ALA A 71 6.12 -15.74 -2.23
CA ALA A 71 4.87 -15.44 -2.92
C ALA A 71 4.95 -15.67 -4.43
N SER A 72 6.08 -15.31 -5.07
CA SER A 72 6.26 -15.37 -6.51
C SER A 72 6.76 -16.72 -7.01
N GLY A 73 7.50 -17.47 -6.17
CA GLY A 73 8.24 -18.65 -6.58
C GLY A 73 9.45 -18.37 -7.48
N ASP A 74 9.79 -17.09 -7.74
CA ASP A 74 10.94 -16.71 -8.55
C ASP A 74 12.23 -16.88 -7.75
N ASN A 75 13.08 -17.81 -8.19
CA ASN A 75 14.35 -18.16 -7.57
C ASN A 75 15.57 -17.74 -8.39
N HIS A 76 15.43 -16.75 -9.29
CA HIS A 76 16.60 -16.29 -10.02
C HIS A 76 17.63 -15.65 -9.07
N PRO A 77 18.92 -16.07 -9.10
CA PRO A 77 19.91 -15.69 -8.09
C PRO A 77 20.18 -14.19 -7.99
N ILE A 78 19.85 -13.40 -9.02
CA ILE A 78 20.00 -11.94 -8.97
C ILE A 78 19.17 -11.29 -7.85
N HIS A 79 18.13 -11.96 -7.36
CA HIS A 79 17.24 -11.47 -6.31
C HIS A 79 17.63 -11.98 -4.92
N TYR A 80 18.52 -12.99 -4.80
CA TYR A 80 18.74 -13.72 -3.53
C TYR A 80 20.18 -14.08 -3.23
N ASP A 81 21.10 -13.94 -4.21
CA ASP A 81 22.52 -14.25 -4.06
C ASP A 81 23.35 -13.00 -4.32
N VAL A 82 23.88 -12.42 -3.24
CA VAL A 82 24.67 -11.19 -3.32
C VAL A 82 26.00 -11.41 -4.06
N GLU A 83 26.61 -12.60 -3.99
CA GLU A 83 27.84 -12.89 -4.72
C GLU A 83 27.56 -13.01 -6.23
N TYR A 84 26.42 -13.59 -6.60
CA TYR A 84 25.96 -13.57 -7.98
C TYR A 84 25.73 -12.14 -8.49
N CYS A 85 25.08 -11.30 -7.70
CA CYS A 85 24.86 -9.88 -8.03
C CYS A 85 26.17 -9.16 -8.27
N ARG A 86 27.16 -9.31 -7.38
CA ARG A 86 28.49 -8.68 -7.51
C ARG A 86 29.21 -9.12 -8.79
N LYS A 87 29.14 -10.40 -9.13
CA LYS A 87 29.70 -10.91 -10.41
C LYS A 87 29.01 -10.31 -11.63
N LYS A 88 27.75 -9.88 -11.51
CA LYS A 88 26.98 -9.22 -12.57
C LYS A 88 27.08 -7.70 -12.55
N GLY A 89 27.86 -7.12 -11.64
CA GLY A 89 28.08 -5.67 -11.52
C GLY A 89 27.03 -4.93 -10.70
N HIS A 90 26.18 -5.65 -9.95
CA HIS A 90 25.23 -5.05 -9.02
C HIS A 90 25.84 -4.95 -7.60
N PRO A 91 25.61 -3.84 -6.89
CA PRO A 91 26.17 -3.66 -5.56
C PRO A 91 25.49 -4.50 -4.47
N GLN A 92 24.23 -4.91 -4.70
CA GLN A 92 23.38 -5.62 -3.74
C GLN A 92 22.31 -6.44 -4.50
N LEU A 93 21.47 -7.20 -3.78
CA LEU A 93 20.32 -7.90 -4.36
C LEU A 93 19.46 -6.93 -5.16
N LEU A 94 19.11 -7.29 -6.39
CA LEU A 94 18.23 -6.50 -7.25
C LEU A 94 16.78 -6.88 -6.99
N ALA A 95 15.91 -5.91 -6.76
CA ALA A 95 14.48 -6.16 -6.60
C ALA A 95 13.85 -6.68 -7.89
N HIS A 96 12.94 -7.63 -7.77
CA HIS A 96 12.14 -8.11 -8.89
C HIS A 96 11.19 -7.00 -9.38
N GLY A 97 10.97 -6.91 -10.69
CA GLY A 97 10.09 -5.88 -11.25
C GLY A 97 8.69 -5.89 -10.63
N PHE A 98 8.06 -7.06 -10.48
CA PHE A 98 6.77 -7.17 -9.80
C PHE A 98 6.83 -6.84 -8.31
N GLN A 99 7.97 -7.03 -7.64
CA GLN A 99 8.17 -6.57 -6.26
C GLN A 99 8.08 -5.03 -6.17
N ILE A 100 8.53 -4.32 -7.20
CA ILE A 100 8.38 -2.87 -7.28
C ILE A 100 6.96 -2.49 -7.67
N THR A 101 6.33 -3.22 -8.60
CA THR A 101 4.94 -2.98 -9.01
C THR A 101 3.97 -3.05 -7.83
N ILE A 102 4.10 -4.04 -6.94
CA ILE A 102 3.20 -4.17 -5.78
C ILE A 102 3.31 -3.01 -4.79
N GLN A 103 4.38 -2.19 -4.85
CA GLN A 103 4.48 -0.99 -4.01
C GLN A 103 3.45 0.08 -4.41
N THR A 104 2.91 0.01 -5.63
CA THR A 104 1.84 0.89 -6.10
C THR A 104 0.44 0.30 -5.91
N ALA A 105 0.31 -0.79 -5.14
CA ALA A 105 -1.00 -1.36 -4.83
C ALA A 105 -1.90 -0.30 -4.18
N PRO A 106 -3.08 0.00 -4.73
CA PRO A 106 -3.96 1.04 -4.21
C PRO A 106 -4.30 0.85 -2.73
N GLY A 107 -4.44 -0.42 -2.31
CA GLY A 107 -4.73 -0.81 -0.92
C GLY A 107 -3.64 -0.46 0.11
N ALA A 108 -2.45 -0.07 -0.34
CA ALA A 108 -1.40 0.39 0.54
C ALA A 108 -1.54 1.88 0.95
N GLY A 109 -2.54 2.61 0.41
CA GLY A 109 -2.83 4.01 0.70
C GLY A 109 -4.32 4.25 0.95
N MET A 110 -4.75 5.51 0.88
CA MET A 110 -6.12 5.93 1.22
C MET A 110 -7.16 5.68 0.12
N LEU A 111 -6.74 5.43 -1.12
CA LEU A 111 -7.66 5.34 -2.26
C LEU A 111 -8.80 4.33 -2.09
N PRO A 112 -8.59 3.10 -1.59
CA PRO A 112 -9.67 2.15 -1.38
C PRO A 112 -10.67 2.60 -0.31
N HIS A 113 -10.21 3.32 0.72
CA HIS A 113 -11.10 3.86 1.75
C HIS A 113 -11.96 5.00 1.22
N VAL A 114 -11.39 5.83 0.32
CA VAL A 114 -12.13 6.88 -0.39
C VAL A 114 -13.19 6.30 -1.33
N LEU A 115 -12.94 5.11 -1.91
CA LEU A 115 -13.84 4.45 -2.87
C LEU A 115 -14.59 3.26 -2.26
N GLU A 116 -14.65 3.10 -0.95
CA GLU A 116 -15.10 1.89 -0.25
C GLU A 116 -16.45 1.36 -0.77
N GLU A 117 -17.45 2.23 -0.91
CA GLU A 117 -18.78 1.88 -1.40
C GLU A 117 -18.86 1.68 -2.92
N SER A 118 -17.94 2.29 -3.65
CA SER A 118 -18.01 2.39 -5.11
C SER A 118 -16.97 1.52 -5.84
N LEU A 119 -15.90 1.09 -5.19
CA LEU A 119 -14.84 0.30 -5.81
C LEU A 119 -15.37 -1.09 -6.21
N ILE A 120 -15.23 -1.43 -7.49
CA ILE A 120 -15.54 -2.77 -8.00
C ILE A 120 -14.25 -3.60 -8.10
N GLY A 121 -13.18 -3.04 -8.67
CA GLY A 121 -11.90 -3.73 -8.75
C GLY A 121 -10.89 -3.11 -9.71
N LEU A 122 -9.67 -3.61 -9.62
CA LEU A 122 -8.59 -3.34 -10.56
C LEU A 122 -8.80 -4.19 -11.81
N ILE A 123 -8.87 -3.58 -12.99
CA ILE A 123 -9.15 -4.28 -14.26
C ILE A 123 -7.95 -4.31 -15.21
N GLU A 124 -6.96 -3.43 -15.01
CA GLU A 124 -5.76 -3.39 -15.83
C GLU A 124 -4.58 -2.82 -15.05
N GLN A 125 -3.39 -3.33 -15.31
CA GLN A 125 -2.13 -2.88 -14.74
C GLN A 125 -1.04 -2.94 -15.80
N SER A 126 -0.27 -1.86 -15.94
CA SER A 126 0.96 -1.84 -16.71
C SER A 126 2.11 -1.22 -15.91
N SER A 127 3.34 -1.62 -16.21
CA SER A 127 4.54 -1.09 -15.54
C SER A 127 5.72 -1.02 -16.51
N LYS A 128 6.48 0.06 -16.38
CA LYS A 128 7.78 0.26 -17.06
C LYS A 128 8.84 0.44 -15.97
N PHE A 129 9.86 -0.40 -15.97
CA PHE A 129 10.98 -0.33 -15.05
C PHE A 129 12.08 0.54 -15.66
N LEU A 130 12.39 1.66 -15.01
CA LEU A 130 13.23 2.73 -15.53
C LEU A 130 14.61 2.76 -14.89
N GLY A 131 14.76 2.12 -13.74
CA GLY A 131 16.02 2.00 -13.03
C GLY A 131 16.00 0.86 -12.01
N PRO A 132 17.19 0.40 -11.58
CA PRO A 132 17.30 -0.64 -10.58
C PRO A 132 16.85 -0.14 -9.20
N VAL A 133 16.29 -1.05 -8.41
CA VAL A 133 16.03 -0.89 -6.97
C VAL A 133 16.73 -2.03 -6.26
N TYR A 134 17.50 -1.72 -5.24
CA TYR A 134 18.29 -2.68 -4.50
C TYR A 134 17.74 -2.93 -3.10
N CYS A 135 18.12 -4.05 -2.52
CA CYS A 135 17.86 -4.31 -1.12
C CYS A 135 18.50 -3.21 -0.26
N GLY A 136 17.70 -2.60 0.61
CA GLY A 136 18.07 -1.42 1.39
C GLY A 136 17.57 -0.08 0.82
N ASP A 137 17.11 -0.04 -0.43
CA ASP A 137 16.52 1.18 -1.00
C ASP A 137 15.17 1.51 -0.37
N THR A 138 14.90 2.80 -0.24
CA THR A 138 13.59 3.32 0.18
C THR A 138 12.82 3.81 -1.04
N VAL A 139 11.60 3.32 -1.19
CA VAL A 139 10.72 3.66 -2.31
C VAL A 139 9.56 4.54 -1.87
N TYR A 140 9.15 5.44 -2.76
CA TYR A 140 8.12 6.46 -2.56
C TYR A 140 7.05 6.33 -3.66
N PRO A 141 6.05 5.45 -3.48
CA PRO A 141 5.01 5.25 -4.47
C PRO A 141 3.96 6.35 -4.42
N ALA A 142 3.36 6.66 -5.58
CA ALA A 142 2.22 7.55 -5.68
C ALA A 142 1.32 7.14 -6.85
N LEU A 143 0.04 7.45 -6.72
CA LEU A 143 -0.99 7.30 -7.74
C LEU A 143 -1.57 8.70 -8.02
N GLU A 144 -1.91 8.98 -9.28
CA GLU A 144 -2.57 10.21 -9.69
C GLU A 144 -3.61 9.90 -10.76
N ILE A 145 -4.81 10.43 -10.61
CA ILE A 145 -5.85 10.26 -11.62
C ILE A 145 -5.44 11.00 -12.89
N SER A 146 -5.17 10.26 -13.96
CA SER A 146 -4.79 10.80 -15.26
C SER A 146 -5.98 10.93 -16.20
N GLU A 147 -7.01 10.09 -16.06
CA GLU A 147 -8.20 10.10 -16.90
C GLU A 147 -9.40 9.53 -16.16
N LEU A 148 -10.59 10.03 -16.49
CA LEU A 148 -11.88 9.53 -16.03
C LEU A 148 -12.72 9.14 -17.25
N ILE A 149 -13.02 7.85 -17.39
CA ILE A 149 -13.78 7.30 -18.52
C ILE A 149 -15.20 6.94 -18.03
N PRO A 150 -16.22 7.77 -18.32
CA PRO A 150 -17.56 7.51 -17.84
C PRO A 150 -18.25 6.39 -18.64
N GLY A 151 -18.82 5.42 -17.95
CA GLY A 151 -19.75 4.45 -18.49
C GLY A 151 -21.20 4.78 -18.11
N LYS A 152 -22.12 3.82 -18.31
CA LYS A 152 -23.55 4.00 -18.04
C LYS A 152 -23.84 3.99 -16.52
N THR A 153 -23.44 2.95 -15.82
CA THR A 153 -23.66 2.73 -14.37
C THR A 153 -22.38 2.70 -13.58
N THR A 154 -21.25 2.65 -14.26
CA THR A 154 -19.89 2.63 -13.72
C THR A 154 -19.02 3.61 -14.50
N GLY A 155 -17.81 3.85 -14.04
CA GLY A 155 -16.76 4.51 -14.78
C GLY A 155 -15.42 3.85 -14.54
N VAL A 156 -14.45 4.14 -15.36
CA VAL A 156 -13.06 3.71 -15.18
C VAL A 156 -12.22 4.90 -14.74
N ILE A 157 -11.57 4.76 -13.61
CA ILE A 157 -10.54 5.69 -13.14
C ILE A 157 -9.20 5.18 -13.66
N VAL A 158 -8.53 5.97 -14.48
CA VAL A 158 -7.18 5.69 -14.94
C VAL A 158 -6.19 6.40 -14.01
N LEU A 159 -5.28 5.64 -13.44
CA LEU A 159 -4.28 6.10 -12.49
C LEU A 159 -2.89 5.98 -13.10
N SER A 160 -2.18 7.08 -13.24
CA SER A 160 -0.73 7.05 -13.39
C SER A 160 -0.11 6.60 -12.08
N SER A 161 0.77 5.62 -12.13
CA SER A 161 1.53 5.15 -10.97
C SER A 161 3.01 5.47 -11.12
N THR A 162 3.63 5.96 -10.07
CA THR A 162 5.07 6.28 -10.04
C THR A 162 5.72 5.73 -8.78
N VAL A 163 6.97 5.30 -8.92
CA VAL A 163 7.82 4.96 -7.77
C VAL A 163 9.15 5.68 -7.93
N HIS A 164 9.50 6.49 -6.95
CA HIS A 164 10.81 7.12 -6.83
C HIS A 164 11.61 6.42 -5.73
N ASN A 165 12.95 6.47 -5.85
CA ASN A 165 13.84 6.04 -4.77
C ASN A 165 14.29 7.23 -3.89
N GLN A 166 15.08 6.97 -2.85
CA GLN A 166 15.64 7.99 -1.94
C GLN A 166 16.54 9.01 -2.63
N HIS A 167 17.04 8.70 -3.83
CA HIS A 167 17.87 9.59 -4.66
C HIS A 167 17.04 10.45 -5.62
N ARG A 168 15.71 10.49 -5.45
CA ARG A 168 14.75 11.21 -6.31
C ARG A 168 14.69 10.70 -7.75
N GLN A 169 15.18 9.49 -8.00
CA GLN A 169 15.12 8.88 -9.32
C GLN A 169 13.78 8.18 -9.50
N LEU A 170 13.14 8.40 -10.64
CA LEU A 170 11.95 7.65 -11.05
C LEU A 170 12.41 6.26 -11.51
N VAL A 171 12.12 5.25 -10.69
CA VAL A 171 12.55 3.86 -10.93
C VAL A 171 11.46 3.01 -11.59
N MET A 172 10.20 3.41 -11.45
CA MET A 172 9.06 2.78 -12.13
C MET A 172 8.00 3.81 -12.48
N SER A 173 7.40 3.68 -13.64
CA SER A 173 6.15 4.33 -14.02
C SER A 173 5.18 3.29 -14.58
N GLY A 174 3.88 3.55 -14.45
CA GLY A 174 2.87 2.63 -14.95
C GLY A 174 1.50 3.25 -14.97
N GLU A 175 0.52 2.42 -15.32
CA GLU A 175 -0.88 2.78 -15.36
C GLU A 175 -1.71 1.68 -14.71
N GLN A 176 -2.74 2.08 -13.98
CA GLN A 176 -3.73 1.18 -13.39
C GLN A 176 -5.11 1.67 -13.79
N LYS A 177 -6.01 0.75 -14.09
CA LYS A 177 -7.41 1.08 -14.36
C LYS A 177 -8.31 0.42 -13.32
N MET A 178 -9.10 1.23 -12.66
CA MET A 178 -10.04 0.79 -11.63
C MET A 178 -11.46 1.01 -12.11
N LEU A 179 -12.27 -0.04 -11.99
CA LEU A 179 -13.70 0.04 -12.25
C LEU A 179 -14.41 0.51 -10.97
N VAL A 180 -15.19 1.57 -11.08
CA VAL A 180 -15.84 2.25 -9.97
C VAL A 180 -17.32 2.49 -10.29
N ARG A 181 -18.19 2.35 -9.31
CA ARG A 181 -19.63 2.63 -9.45
C ARG A 181 -19.89 4.11 -9.55
N LYS A 182 -20.89 4.46 -10.31
CA LYS A 182 -21.52 5.77 -10.26
C LYS A 182 -22.50 5.85 -9.09
N ARG A 183 -22.78 7.07 -8.65
CA ARG A 183 -23.76 7.32 -7.60
C ARG A 183 -25.13 6.76 -8.05
N PRO A 184 -25.82 6.00 -7.18
CA PRO A 184 -27.19 5.56 -7.49
C PRO A 184 -28.09 6.76 -7.77
N PRO A 185 -29.03 6.65 -8.71
CA PRO A 185 -30.04 7.70 -8.88
C PRO A 185 -30.84 7.87 -7.59
N THR A 186 -31.04 9.12 -7.18
CA THR A 186 -31.90 9.50 -6.05
C THR A 186 -33.35 9.25 -6.35
#